data_08cb159016acafe90cde612c25328fa7
#
_entry.id   08cb159016acafe90cde612c25328fa7
#
_cell.length_a   1.000
_cell.length_b   1.000
_cell.length_c   1.000
_cell.angle_alpha   90.00
_cell.angle_beta   90.00
_cell.angle_gamma   90.00
#
_symmetry.space_group_name_H-M   'P 1'
#
loop_
_entity.id
_entity.type
_entity.pdbx_description
1 polymer ?
#
loop_
_entity_poly.entity_id
_entity_poly.type
_entity_poly.pdbx_seq_one_letter_code
_entity_poly.pdbx_strand_id
1 'polypeptide(L)'
;MEPPLKQRPYRSTGVVNSKVLIGCDGVNSVVAKWLSLKKPSSTGRFAIRGCVDFKSSHGFAPITMHFFGNGVRFGFVPCDDNSVYWFFTWIPSSQEKDQTEDNTVKMKQLVLSKLGKIPDEVRAVVENTELDSFVPYPLRYRQPWELLWGNISKENVCVAGDALHPMTPDIGQGGCAALEDGVVLARCLAEALHKEPGGETKDRERDDQRSEIEEYERIEMGLKKFAKERKWRSIELISTAYIVGFMEQSDGKVMTFLRDKIFAAFLAGIMLKMGSFDCGKLIL
;
A
#
# COMPACT_ATOMS: atom_id res chain seq x y z
N MET A 1 10.34 -29.66 -11.41
CA MET A 1 10.09 -28.30 -10.90
C MET A 1 10.25 -27.35 -12.07
N GLU A 2 9.14 -26.78 -12.55
CA GLU A 2 9.22 -25.76 -13.58
C GLU A 2 9.72 -24.45 -12.97
N PRO A 3 10.60 -23.70 -13.64
CA PRO A 3 11.09 -22.43 -13.14
C PRO A 3 9.93 -21.40 -13.08
N PRO A 4 9.94 -20.46 -12.12
CA PRO A 4 8.90 -19.47 -11.98
C PRO A 4 8.77 -18.67 -13.28
N LEU A 5 7.54 -18.56 -13.78
CA LEU A 5 7.16 -17.80 -14.97
C LEU A 5 7.67 -16.35 -14.82
N LYS A 6 8.78 -16.03 -15.47
CA LYS A 6 9.16 -14.64 -15.72
C LYS A 6 8.00 -14.01 -16.51
N GLN A 7 7.23 -13.17 -15.86
CA GLN A 7 6.23 -12.36 -16.53
C GLN A 7 6.93 -11.51 -17.60
N ARG A 8 6.83 -11.93 -18.84
CA ARG A 8 7.22 -11.07 -19.97
C ARG A 8 6.27 -9.88 -19.98
N PRO A 9 6.78 -8.64 -20.05
CA PRO A 9 5.88 -7.50 -20.17
C PRO A 9 5.06 -7.70 -21.47
N TYR A 10 3.75 -7.82 -21.33
CA TYR A 10 2.81 -7.84 -22.45
C TYR A 10 2.88 -6.46 -23.11
N ARG A 11 3.68 -6.31 -24.14
CA ARG A 11 3.58 -5.18 -25.06
C ARG A 11 2.46 -5.44 -26.05
N SER A 12 1.24 -5.25 -25.61
CA SER A 12 0.11 -5.07 -26.53
C SER A 12 0.11 -3.62 -26.99
N THR A 13 0.24 -3.38 -28.28
CA THR A 13 0.04 -2.06 -28.91
C THR A 13 -1.42 -1.84 -29.29
N GLY A 14 -2.35 -2.60 -28.71
CA GLY A 14 -3.77 -2.48 -28.96
C GLY A 14 -4.37 -1.25 -28.27
N VAL A 15 -5.24 -0.53 -28.97
CA VAL A 15 -6.10 0.51 -28.39
C VAL A 15 -7.31 -0.16 -27.75
N VAL A 16 -7.57 0.12 -26.48
CA VAL A 16 -8.78 -0.31 -25.77
C VAL A 16 -9.67 0.90 -25.56
N ASN A 17 -10.88 0.87 -26.10
CA ASN A 17 -11.88 1.88 -25.82
C ASN A 17 -12.62 1.49 -24.55
N SER A 18 -12.64 2.40 -23.56
CA SER A 18 -13.36 2.20 -22.29
C SER A 18 -14.05 3.49 -21.88
N LYS A 19 -15.18 3.36 -21.16
CA LYS A 19 -15.94 4.50 -20.64
C LYS A 19 -15.28 5.10 -19.37
N VAL A 20 -14.45 4.32 -18.68
CA VAL A 20 -13.75 4.72 -17.46
C VAL A 20 -12.38 4.04 -17.38
N LEU A 21 -11.38 4.75 -16.90
CA LEU A 21 -10.06 4.22 -16.60
C LEU A 21 -9.75 4.41 -15.11
N ILE A 22 -9.48 3.29 -14.42
CA ILE A 22 -9.11 3.28 -13.01
C ILE A 22 -7.66 2.78 -12.89
N GLY A 23 -6.75 3.66 -12.47
CA GLY A 23 -5.34 3.32 -12.26
C GLY A 23 -5.13 2.66 -10.90
N CYS A 24 -5.01 1.34 -10.90
CA CYS A 24 -4.61 0.52 -9.74
C CYS A 24 -3.21 -0.08 -9.95
N ASP A 25 -2.33 0.64 -10.66
CA ASP A 25 -1.05 0.19 -11.20
C ASP A 25 0.13 0.46 -10.24
N GLY A 26 -0.18 0.67 -8.95
CA GLY A 26 0.78 0.67 -7.86
C GLY A 26 1.62 1.93 -7.74
N VAL A 27 2.68 1.86 -6.93
CA VAL A 27 3.55 2.99 -6.55
C VAL A 27 4.24 3.69 -7.74
N ASN A 28 4.41 3.01 -8.87
CA ASN A 28 4.99 3.56 -10.10
C ASN A 28 3.93 3.91 -11.17
N SER A 29 2.70 4.15 -10.76
CA SER A 29 1.53 4.39 -11.59
C SER A 29 1.78 5.34 -12.76
N VAL A 30 1.49 4.86 -13.96
CA VAL A 30 1.49 5.69 -15.17
C VAL A 30 0.23 6.54 -15.26
N VAL A 31 -0.89 6.06 -14.69
CA VAL A 31 -2.15 6.80 -14.62
C VAL A 31 -2.03 7.98 -13.65
N ALA A 32 -1.41 7.78 -12.49
CA ALA A 32 -1.11 8.88 -11.55
C ALA A 32 -0.24 9.97 -12.20
N LYS A 33 0.76 9.57 -12.99
CA LYS A 33 1.59 10.51 -13.76
C LYS A 33 0.76 11.29 -14.79
N TRP A 34 -0.17 10.63 -15.48
CA TRP A 34 -1.08 11.28 -16.43
C TRP A 34 -1.98 12.31 -15.74
N LEU A 35 -2.46 12.01 -14.53
CA LEU A 35 -3.20 12.93 -13.67
C LEU A 35 -2.33 14.06 -13.06
N SER A 36 -1.05 14.14 -13.44
CA SER A 36 -0.08 15.11 -12.94
C SER A 36 0.26 14.98 -11.46
N LEU A 37 0.02 13.83 -10.85
CA LEU A 37 0.53 13.51 -9.52
C LEU A 37 2.03 13.26 -9.59
N LYS A 38 2.78 13.81 -8.64
CA LYS A 38 4.24 13.66 -8.62
C LYS A 38 4.63 12.23 -8.27
N LYS A 39 5.84 11.85 -8.67
CA LYS A 39 6.42 10.56 -8.30
C LYS A 39 6.57 10.48 -6.77
N PRO A 40 6.20 9.33 -6.15
CA PRO A 40 6.40 9.12 -4.73
C PRO A 40 7.85 9.34 -4.29
N SER A 41 8.01 9.99 -3.15
CA SER A 41 9.31 10.32 -2.55
C SER A 41 9.90 9.12 -1.83
N SER A 42 11.22 8.99 -1.83
CA SER A 42 11.92 8.03 -1.00
C SER A 42 11.93 8.50 0.46
N THR A 43 11.77 7.58 1.39
CA THR A 43 11.98 7.83 2.82
C THR A 43 13.45 7.75 3.23
N GLY A 44 14.34 7.31 2.35
CA GLY A 44 15.71 6.90 2.69
C GLY A 44 15.80 5.51 3.32
N ARG A 45 14.68 4.92 3.71
CA ARG A 45 14.60 3.57 4.29
C ARG A 45 14.45 2.51 3.22
N PHE A 46 14.96 1.33 3.52
CA PHE A 46 14.78 0.12 2.74
C PHE A 46 14.05 -0.93 3.57
N ALA A 47 13.41 -1.85 2.89
CA ALA A 47 12.84 -3.02 3.48
C ALA A 47 13.33 -4.28 2.76
N ILE A 48 13.51 -5.34 3.51
CA ILE A 48 13.63 -6.71 3.01
C ILE A 48 12.46 -7.48 3.62
N ARG A 49 11.79 -8.27 2.82
CA ARG A 49 10.74 -9.18 3.28
C ARG A 49 11.01 -10.59 2.79
N GLY A 50 10.51 -11.56 3.52
CA GLY A 50 10.57 -12.97 3.13
C GLY A 50 9.42 -13.76 3.72
N CYS A 51 9.30 -14.99 3.23
CA CYS A 51 8.44 -16.00 3.80
C CYS A 51 9.26 -17.26 4.03
N VAL A 52 9.03 -17.95 5.13
CA VAL A 52 9.63 -19.24 5.44
C VAL A 52 8.55 -20.26 5.67
N ASP A 53 8.72 -21.44 5.08
CA ASP A 53 7.88 -22.61 5.31
C ASP A 53 8.68 -23.63 6.13
N PHE A 54 8.26 -23.84 7.38
CA PHE A 54 8.85 -24.82 8.27
C PHE A 54 8.31 -26.23 7.94
N LYS A 55 9.14 -27.25 8.07
CA LYS A 55 8.74 -28.65 7.84
C LYS A 55 7.74 -29.19 8.89
N SER A 56 7.69 -28.55 10.03
CA SER A 56 6.78 -28.85 11.15
C SER A 56 6.24 -27.54 11.73
N SER A 57 5.24 -27.63 12.61
CA SER A 57 4.70 -26.44 13.26
C SER A 57 5.80 -25.60 13.91
N HIS A 58 5.79 -24.30 13.63
CA HIS A 58 6.74 -23.34 14.20
C HIS A 58 6.45 -22.95 15.65
N GLY A 59 5.27 -23.26 16.18
CA GLY A 59 4.88 -23.04 17.59
C GLY A 59 4.66 -21.57 17.99
N PHE A 60 4.72 -20.61 17.07
CA PHE A 60 4.41 -19.21 17.38
C PHE A 60 2.90 -19.02 17.60
N ALA A 61 2.55 -18.15 18.55
CA ALA A 61 1.18 -17.70 18.71
C ALA A 61 0.72 -16.91 17.45
N PRO A 62 -0.58 -16.92 17.09
CA PRO A 62 -1.11 -16.23 15.90
C PRO A 62 -1.22 -14.71 16.13
N ILE A 63 -0.09 -14.09 16.44
CA ILE A 63 0.04 -12.65 16.69
C ILE A 63 1.19 -12.08 15.88
N THR A 64 1.05 -10.85 15.43
CA THR A 64 2.17 -10.10 14.84
C THR A 64 3.14 -9.67 15.92
N MET A 65 4.42 -9.98 15.74
CA MET A 65 5.47 -9.57 16.65
C MET A 65 6.41 -8.57 15.99
N HIS A 66 6.83 -7.55 16.76
CA HIS A 66 7.74 -6.50 16.32
C HIS A 66 8.91 -6.35 17.27
N PHE A 67 10.11 -6.19 16.73
CA PHE A 67 11.35 -5.94 17.42
C PHE A 67 11.96 -4.64 16.91
N PHE A 68 12.33 -3.76 17.82
CA PHE A 68 12.89 -2.45 17.51
C PHE A 68 14.24 -2.28 18.21
N GLY A 69 15.14 -1.59 17.59
CA GLY A 69 16.42 -1.20 18.20
C GLY A 69 17.50 -0.92 17.16
N ASN A 70 18.48 -0.11 17.53
CA ASN A 70 19.64 0.23 16.71
C ASN A 70 19.29 0.70 15.28
N GLY A 71 18.23 1.50 15.13
CA GLY A 71 17.79 2.02 13.84
C GLY A 71 17.16 0.98 12.89
N VAL A 72 16.82 -0.21 13.40
CA VAL A 72 16.18 -1.26 12.65
C VAL A 72 14.82 -1.63 13.24
N ARG A 73 13.93 -2.13 12.38
CA ARG A 73 12.68 -2.76 12.77
C ARG A 73 12.61 -4.12 12.09
N PHE A 74 12.40 -5.14 12.88
CA PHE A 74 12.08 -6.48 12.41
C PHE A 74 10.68 -6.86 12.89
N GLY A 75 9.92 -7.51 12.06
CA GLY A 75 8.62 -8.05 12.44
C GLY A 75 8.31 -9.31 11.67
N PHE A 76 7.46 -10.15 12.27
CA PHE A 76 6.96 -11.34 11.61
C PHE A 76 5.49 -11.60 11.95
N VAL A 77 4.84 -12.31 11.05
CA VAL A 77 3.41 -12.68 11.12
C VAL A 77 3.31 -14.15 10.79
N PRO A 78 2.89 -15.01 11.74
CA PRO A 78 2.50 -16.38 11.42
C PRO A 78 1.30 -16.36 10.46
N CYS A 79 1.45 -16.99 9.29
CA CYS A 79 0.38 -17.08 8.28
C CYS A 79 -0.52 -18.28 8.53
N ASP A 80 0.08 -19.40 8.93
CA ASP A 80 -0.53 -20.65 9.32
C ASP A 80 0.39 -21.40 10.29
N ASP A 81 0.17 -22.70 10.53
CA ASP A 81 0.97 -23.49 11.48
C ASP A 81 2.44 -23.70 11.04
N ASN A 82 2.73 -23.54 9.77
CA ASN A 82 4.04 -23.85 9.18
C ASN A 82 4.70 -22.63 8.53
N SER A 83 3.93 -21.66 8.06
CA SER A 83 4.42 -20.54 7.26
C SER A 83 4.49 -19.25 8.06
N VAL A 84 5.61 -18.55 7.97
CA VAL A 84 5.84 -17.26 8.64
C VAL A 84 6.31 -16.22 7.64
N TYR A 85 5.53 -15.16 7.50
CA TYR A 85 5.95 -13.95 6.78
C TYR A 85 6.73 -13.04 7.72
N TRP A 86 7.83 -12.45 7.23
CA TRP A 86 8.63 -11.50 7.99
C TRP A 86 9.07 -10.31 7.14
N PHE A 87 9.41 -9.21 7.83
CA PHE A 87 9.97 -8.03 7.21
C PHE A 87 11.03 -7.41 8.11
N PHE A 88 12.00 -6.76 7.46
CA PHE A 88 13.09 -6.04 8.10
C PHE A 88 13.24 -4.67 7.43
N THR A 89 13.29 -3.59 8.22
CA THR A 89 13.47 -2.24 7.69
C THR A 89 14.63 -1.54 8.37
N TRP A 90 15.43 -0.80 7.60
CA TRP A 90 16.58 -0.04 8.09
C TRP A 90 16.87 1.16 7.18
N ILE A 91 17.76 2.06 7.65
CA ILE A 91 18.35 3.11 6.82
C ILE A 91 19.74 2.62 6.40
N PRO A 92 19.95 2.26 5.12
CA PRO A 92 21.25 1.77 4.67
C PRO A 92 22.28 2.89 4.57
N SER A 93 23.53 2.58 4.92
CA SER A 93 24.69 3.36 4.51
C SER A 93 24.93 3.23 2.99
N SER A 94 25.75 4.10 2.41
CA SER A 94 26.09 4.01 0.98
C SER A 94 26.73 2.66 0.63
N GLN A 95 27.59 2.13 1.49
CA GLN A 95 28.25 0.84 1.28
C GLN A 95 27.28 -0.34 1.36
N GLU A 96 26.27 -0.27 2.24
CA GLU A 96 25.25 -1.32 2.37
C GLU A 96 24.33 -1.39 1.16
N LYS A 97 24.01 -0.24 0.55
CA LYS A 97 23.22 -0.21 -0.70
C LYS A 97 23.91 -0.96 -1.82
N ASP A 98 25.17 -0.64 -2.07
CA ASP A 98 25.96 -1.25 -3.14
C ASP A 98 26.18 -2.76 -2.93
N GLN A 99 26.25 -3.19 -1.66
CA GLN A 99 26.51 -4.60 -1.33
C GLN A 99 25.26 -5.48 -1.37
N THR A 100 24.08 -4.92 -1.18
CA THR A 100 22.81 -5.67 -1.12
C THR A 100 22.04 -5.65 -2.43
N GLU A 101 22.33 -4.74 -3.34
CA GLU A 101 21.75 -4.75 -4.67
C GLU A 101 22.19 -6.05 -5.38
N ASP A 102 21.22 -6.93 -5.69
CA ASP A 102 21.39 -8.21 -6.39
C ASP A 102 22.11 -9.37 -5.67
N ASN A 103 22.38 -9.29 -4.34
CA ASN A 103 23.03 -10.38 -3.62
C ASN A 103 22.24 -10.83 -2.37
N THR A 104 21.39 -11.86 -2.55
CA THR A 104 20.51 -12.38 -1.48
C THR A 104 21.28 -12.99 -0.31
N VAL A 105 22.47 -13.58 -0.54
CA VAL A 105 23.33 -14.09 0.54
C VAL A 105 23.79 -12.96 1.45
N LYS A 106 24.26 -11.85 0.85
CA LYS A 106 24.66 -10.66 1.62
C LYS A 106 23.48 -10.00 2.32
N MET A 107 22.30 -9.99 1.70
CA MET A 107 21.07 -9.51 2.34
C MET A 107 20.75 -10.31 3.59
N LYS A 108 20.77 -11.63 3.52
CA LYS A 108 20.53 -12.52 4.65
C LYS A 108 21.56 -12.28 5.77
N GLN A 109 22.84 -12.18 5.44
CA GLN A 109 23.91 -11.86 6.39
C GLN A 109 23.70 -10.47 7.03
N LEU A 110 23.33 -9.45 6.25
CA LEU A 110 23.03 -8.12 6.74
C LEU A 110 21.88 -8.15 7.77
N VAL A 111 20.76 -8.79 7.41
CA VAL A 111 19.62 -8.92 8.33
C VAL A 111 20.05 -9.57 9.63
N LEU A 112 20.69 -10.76 9.56
CA LEU A 112 21.15 -11.51 10.74
C LEU A 112 22.14 -10.73 11.61
N SER A 113 23.02 -9.93 11.00
CA SER A 113 23.98 -9.10 11.73
C SER A 113 23.33 -7.94 12.49
N LYS A 114 22.23 -7.39 11.92
CA LYS A 114 21.52 -6.23 12.51
C LYS A 114 20.41 -6.61 13.48
N LEU A 115 19.96 -7.87 13.51
CA LEU A 115 18.89 -8.33 14.41
C LEU A 115 19.25 -8.21 15.91
N GLY A 116 20.55 -8.13 16.26
CA GLY A 116 20.98 -7.95 17.64
C GLY A 116 20.59 -9.14 18.54
N LYS A 117 20.18 -8.82 19.76
CA LYS A 117 19.74 -9.82 20.75
C LYS A 117 18.23 -10.05 20.64
N ILE A 118 17.84 -10.99 19.82
CA ILE A 118 16.45 -11.49 19.70
C ILE A 118 16.44 -12.98 20.08
N PRO A 119 15.29 -13.54 20.47
CA PRO A 119 15.18 -15.00 20.75
C PRO A 119 15.66 -15.85 19.56
N ASP A 120 16.26 -17.00 19.86
CA ASP A 120 16.83 -17.88 18.82
C ASP A 120 15.74 -18.42 17.86
N GLU A 121 14.55 -18.72 18.37
CA GLU A 121 13.40 -19.13 17.56
C GLU A 121 12.96 -18.05 16.57
N VAL A 122 13.08 -16.77 16.93
CA VAL A 122 12.79 -15.63 16.04
C VAL A 122 13.90 -15.45 15.01
N ARG A 123 15.15 -15.64 15.41
CA ARG A 123 16.30 -15.63 14.49
C ARG A 123 16.19 -16.73 13.46
N ALA A 124 15.73 -17.92 13.86
CA ALA A 124 15.50 -19.07 13.01
C ALA A 124 14.53 -18.79 11.85
N VAL A 125 13.59 -17.84 12.00
CA VAL A 125 12.70 -17.42 10.89
C VAL A 125 13.53 -16.91 9.71
N VAL A 126 14.51 -16.06 9.94
CA VAL A 126 15.39 -15.54 8.87
C VAL A 126 16.39 -16.59 8.41
N GLU A 127 16.94 -17.37 9.33
CA GLU A 127 17.94 -18.41 9.04
C GLU A 127 17.37 -19.53 8.15
N ASN A 128 16.12 -19.92 8.35
CA ASN A 128 15.46 -20.95 7.55
C ASN A 128 14.81 -20.42 6.27
N THR A 129 14.75 -19.09 6.07
CA THR A 129 14.23 -18.50 4.82
C THR A 129 15.17 -18.80 3.67
N GLU A 130 14.63 -19.32 2.57
CA GLU A 130 15.36 -19.58 1.34
C GLU A 130 15.81 -18.28 0.67
N LEU A 131 16.94 -18.32 -0.05
CA LEU A 131 17.56 -17.11 -0.60
C LEU A 131 16.71 -16.42 -1.68
N ASP A 132 15.96 -17.17 -2.44
CA ASP A 132 15.04 -16.67 -3.48
C ASP A 132 13.78 -15.99 -2.91
N SER A 133 13.48 -16.24 -1.62
CA SER A 133 12.37 -15.64 -0.90
C SER A 133 12.69 -14.23 -0.33
N PHE A 134 13.95 -13.76 -0.45
CA PHE A 134 14.33 -12.41 -0.01
C PHE A 134 13.96 -11.37 -1.07
N VAL A 135 13.05 -10.47 -0.74
CA VAL A 135 12.58 -9.41 -1.65
C VAL A 135 12.94 -8.03 -1.08
N PRO A 136 13.99 -7.37 -1.60
CA PRO A 136 14.36 -6.02 -1.20
C PRO A 136 13.53 -4.97 -1.95
N TYR A 137 13.22 -3.86 -1.28
CA TYR A 137 12.58 -2.70 -1.92
C TYR A 137 12.80 -1.41 -1.14
N PRO A 138 12.95 -0.26 -1.83
CA PRO A 138 13.00 1.05 -1.19
C PRO A 138 11.60 1.45 -0.70
N LEU A 139 11.50 1.95 0.53
CA LEU A 139 10.25 2.49 1.04
C LEU A 139 9.97 3.88 0.44
N ARG A 140 8.82 4.00 -0.16
CA ARG A 140 8.35 5.22 -0.80
C ARG A 140 6.98 5.61 -0.26
N TYR A 141 6.68 6.91 -0.35
CA TYR A 141 5.39 7.44 0.04
C TYR A 141 5.05 8.67 -0.82
N ARG A 142 3.78 8.96 -0.99
CA ARG A 142 3.34 10.21 -1.59
C ARG A 142 3.39 11.31 -0.54
N GLN A 143 3.90 12.47 -0.90
CA GLN A 143 3.85 13.63 -0.02
C GLN A 143 2.38 14.03 0.22
N PRO A 144 1.88 14.06 1.48
CA PRO A 144 0.45 14.26 1.74
C PRO A 144 -0.12 15.54 1.14
N TRP A 145 0.68 16.62 1.11
CA TRP A 145 0.26 17.90 0.53
C TRP A 145 0.07 17.85 -0.99
N GLU A 146 0.64 16.89 -1.70
CA GLU A 146 0.39 16.73 -3.14
C GLU A 146 -1.06 16.41 -3.45
N LEU A 147 -1.75 15.72 -2.53
CA LEU A 147 -3.17 15.41 -2.68
C LEU A 147 -4.09 16.63 -2.42
N LEU A 148 -3.57 17.71 -1.80
CA LEU A 148 -4.35 18.92 -1.61
C LEU A 148 -4.63 19.63 -2.94
N TRP A 149 -3.62 19.67 -3.82
CA TRP A 149 -3.67 20.37 -5.11
C TRP A 149 -3.64 19.43 -6.33
N GLY A 150 -3.31 18.15 -6.14
CA GLY A 150 -3.25 17.18 -7.22
C GLY A 150 -4.62 16.63 -7.62
N ASN A 151 -4.72 16.17 -8.85
CA ASN A 151 -5.93 15.56 -9.38
C ASN A 151 -5.96 14.06 -9.06
N ILE A 152 -6.86 13.63 -8.20
CA ILE A 152 -7.15 12.21 -7.94
C ILE A 152 -8.01 11.64 -9.07
N SER A 153 -8.86 12.50 -9.66
CA SER A 153 -9.64 12.19 -10.86
C SER A 153 -9.65 13.37 -11.81
N LYS A 154 -9.72 13.08 -13.10
CA LYS A 154 -9.90 14.07 -14.18
C LYS A 154 -10.64 13.39 -15.31
N GLU A 155 -11.71 14.01 -15.81
CA GLU A 155 -12.57 13.36 -16.79
C GLU A 155 -13.03 11.98 -16.26
N ASN A 156 -13.05 10.95 -17.10
CA ASN A 156 -13.42 9.59 -16.70
C ASN A 156 -12.19 8.74 -16.28
N VAL A 157 -11.17 9.37 -15.70
CA VAL A 157 -9.96 8.70 -15.21
C VAL A 157 -9.79 9.00 -13.71
N CYS A 158 -9.44 7.96 -12.92
CA CYS A 158 -9.04 8.14 -11.52
C CYS A 158 -7.94 7.16 -11.11
N VAL A 159 -7.39 7.34 -9.92
CA VAL A 159 -6.42 6.41 -9.30
C VAL A 159 -6.91 5.92 -7.96
N ALA A 160 -6.54 4.67 -7.61
CA ALA A 160 -6.88 4.01 -6.35
C ALA A 160 -5.68 3.18 -5.83
N GLY A 161 -5.71 2.77 -4.57
CA GLY A 161 -4.65 2.01 -3.92
C GLY A 161 -3.31 2.74 -3.93
N ASP A 162 -2.20 2.02 -4.10
CA ASP A 162 -0.85 2.60 -4.12
C ASP A 162 -0.58 3.57 -5.28
N ALA A 163 -1.43 3.60 -6.30
CA ALA A 163 -1.40 4.64 -7.33
C ALA A 163 -1.87 6.00 -6.77
N LEU A 164 -2.81 5.99 -5.80
CA LEU A 164 -3.31 7.17 -5.11
C LEU A 164 -2.49 7.50 -3.87
N HIS A 165 -2.35 6.54 -2.95
CA HIS A 165 -1.84 6.75 -1.59
C HIS A 165 -0.71 5.79 -1.20
N PRO A 166 0.38 5.69 -2.00
CA PRO A 166 1.52 4.89 -1.58
C PRO A 166 2.03 5.42 -0.23
N MET A 167 2.14 4.53 0.74
CA MET A 167 2.53 4.83 2.11
C MET A 167 3.55 3.81 2.62
N THR A 168 4.25 4.16 3.68
CA THR A 168 5.14 3.23 4.36
C THR A 168 4.33 2.17 5.12
N PRO A 169 4.87 0.93 5.29
CA PRO A 169 4.12 -0.18 5.88
C PRO A 169 3.97 -0.09 7.41
N ASP A 170 4.35 1.02 8.01
CA ASP A 170 4.52 1.16 9.46
C ASP A 170 3.21 1.01 10.26
N ILE A 171 2.07 1.31 9.64
CA ILE A 171 0.75 1.12 10.25
C ILE A 171 -0.04 -0.08 9.67
N GLY A 172 0.51 -0.80 8.70
CA GLY A 172 -0.13 -1.96 8.09
C GLY A 172 -1.45 -1.68 7.34
N GLN A 173 -1.75 -0.44 6.96
CA GLN A 173 -3.06 -0.04 6.43
C GLN A 173 -3.13 0.12 4.91
N GLY A 174 -2.02 -0.05 4.17
CA GLY A 174 -2.02 0.17 2.71
C GLY A 174 -3.00 -0.70 1.95
N GLY A 175 -3.01 -2.01 2.24
CA GLY A 175 -3.95 -2.96 1.64
C GLY A 175 -5.40 -2.69 2.05
N CYS A 176 -5.64 -2.40 3.33
CA CYS A 176 -6.98 -2.05 3.83
C CYS A 176 -7.52 -0.80 3.13
N ALA A 177 -6.68 0.24 2.98
CA ALA A 177 -7.05 1.46 2.28
C ALA A 177 -7.40 1.22 0.80
N ALA A 178 -6.70 0.31 0.13
CA ALA A 178 -7.02 -0.09 -1.24
C ALA A 178 -8.35 -0.84 -1.34
N LEU A 179 -8.70 -1.67 -0.34
CA LEU A 179 -10.02 -2.30 -0.26
C LEU A 179 -11.13 -1.26 0.01
N GLU A 180 -10.89 -0.30 0.93
CA GLU A 180 -11.78 0.85 1.14
C GLU A 180 -12.03 1.59 -0.18
N ASP A 181 -10.98 1.87 -0.96
CA ASP A 181 -11.08 2.53 -2.27
C ASP A 181 -12.03 1.77 -3.21
N GLY A 182 -11.87 0.43 -3.29
CA GLY A 182 -12.71 -0.40 -4.13
C GLY A 182 -14.19 -0.29 -3.79
N VAL A 183 -14.54 -0.33 -2.49
CA VAL A 183 -15.93 -0.21 -2.02
C VAL A 183 -16.49 1.19 -2.28
N VAL A 184 -15.74 2.25 -1.93
CA VAL A 184 -16.17 3.63 -2.12
C VAL A 184 -16.34 3.96 -3.60
N LEU A 185 -15.40 3.50 -4.45
CA LEU A 185 -15.45 3.71 -5.89
C LEU A 185 -16.67 3.03 -6.51
N ALA A 186 -16.90 1.75 -6.16
CA ALA A 186 -18.05 1.00 -6.64
C ALA A 186 -19.37 1.71 -6.26
N ARG A 187 -19.48 2.17 -5.00
CA ARG A 187 -20.64 2.92 -4.52
C ARG A 187 -20.83 4.23 -5.29
N CYS A 188 -19.79 5.04 -5.43
CA CYS A 188 -19.87 6.33 -6.11
C CYS A 188 -20.26 6.17 -7.59
N LEU A 189 -19.76 5.14 -8.27
CA LEU A 189 -20.13 4.85 -9.66
C LEU A 189 -21.56 4.28 -9.77
N ALA A 190 -21.97 3.38 -8.86
CA ALA A 190 -23.32 2.85 -8.84
C ALA A 190 -24.35 3.97 -8.64
N GLU A 191 -24.14 4.86 -7.68
CA GLU A 191 -25.00 6.03 -7.45
C GLU A 191 -25.07 6.95 -8.67
N ALA A 192 -23.94 7.18 -9.35
CA ALA A 192 -23.87 8.05 -10.51
C ALA A 192 -24.51 7.43 -11.75
N LEU A 193 -24.46 6.11 -11.90
CA LEU A 193 -25.02 5.39 -13.04
C LEU A 193 -26.46 4.93 -12.84
N HIS A 194 -26.96 4.99 -11.59
CA HIS A 194 -28.36 4.65 -11.33
C HIS A 194 -29.28 5.61 -12.09
N LYS A 195 -29.98 5.08 -13.10
CA LYS A 195 -31.01 5.82 -13.84
C LYS A 195 -32.31 5.72 -13.05
N GLU A 196 -32.88 6.87 -12.64
CA GLU A 196 -34.31 6.87 -12.38
C GLU A 196 -35.07 6.52 -13.67
N PRO A 197 -36.10 5.67 -13.61
CA PRO A 197 -36.87 5.33 -14.79
C PRO A 197 -37.59 6.60 -15.31
N GLY A 198 -36.97 7.28 -16.25
CA GLY A 198 -37.50 8.47 -16.93
C GLY A 198 -38.01 8.10 -18.31
N GLY A 199 -39.19 8.62 -18.67
CA GLY A 199 -40.05 8.25 -19.75
C GLY A 199 -39.44 8.13 -21.14
N GLU A 200 -40.05 7.25 -21.91
CA GLU A 200 -39.76 6.98 -23.32
C GLU A 200 -39.92 8.22 -24.20
N THR A 201 -38.88 8.61 -24.92
CA THR A 201 -38.92 9.63 -25.98
C THR A 201 -38.61 8.99 -27.34
N LYS A 202 -39.28 9.46 -28.39
CA LYS A 202 -39.44 8.79 -29.70
C LYS A 202 -38.37 9.05 -30.77
N ASP A 203 -37.28 9.79 -30.50
CA ASP A 203 -36.24 10.11 -31.50
C ASP A 203 -34.91 9.38 -31.15
N ARG A 204 -34.71 8.20 -31.76
CA ARG A 204 -33.62 7.26 -31.36
C ARG A 204 -32.20 7.76 -31.62
N GLU A 205 -31.84 8.34 -32.74
CA GLU A 205 -30.44 8.68 -33.06
C GLU A 205 -29.88 9.92 -32.32
N ARG A 206 -30.72 10.94 -32.09
CA ARG A 206 -30.36 12.10 -31.29
C ARG A 206 -30.36 11.79 -29.78
N ASP A 207 -31.14 10.82 -29.38
CA ASP A 207 -31.28 10.36 -28.00
C ASP A 207 -30.07 9.50 -27.60
N ASP A 208 -29.51 8.67 -28.50
CA ASP A 208 -28.32 7.84 -28.21
C ASP A 208 -27.08 8.70 -27.94
N GLN A 209 -26.79 9.68 -28.79
CA GLN A 209 -25.62 10.55 -28.61
C GLN A 209 -25.73 11.44 -27.34
N ARG A 210 -26.93 11.92 -27.05
CA ARG A 210 -27.21 12.65 -25.81
C ARG A 210 -27.10 11.76 -24.58
N SER A 211 -27.57 10.53 -24.65
CA SER A 211 -27.46 9.52 -23.60
C SER A 211 -26.00 9.16 -23.27
N GLU A 212 -25.13 9.05 -24.28
CA GLU A 212 -23.70 8.81 -24.09
C GLU A 212 -22.99 9.97 -23.40
N ILE A 213 -23.30 11.22 -23.77
CA ILE A 213 -22.75 12.41 -23.12
C ILE A 213 -23.18 12.48 -21.65
N GLU A 214 -24.47 12.26 -21.40
CA GLU A 214 -25.01 12.27 -20.03
C GLU A 214 -24.41 11.14 -19.17
N GLU A 215 -24.18 9.97 -19.74
CA GLU A 215 -23.49 8.87 -19.05
C GLU A 215 -22.04 9.23 -18.74
N TYR A 216 -21.33 9.85 -19.68
CA TYR A 216 -19.95 10.31 -19.49
C TYR A 216 -19.87 11.32 -18.33
N GLU A 217 -20.75 12.32 -18.30
CA GLU A 217 -20.81 13.32 -17.24
C GLU A 217 -21.15 12.69 -15.87
N ARG A 218 -22.04 11.70 -15.82
CA ARG A 218 -22.36 10.97 -14.60
C ARG A 218 -21.17 10.20 -14.05
N ILE A 219 -20.43 9.50 -14.93
CA ILE A 219 -19.20 8.80 -14.55
C ILE A 219 -18.21 9.80 -13.94
N GLU A 220 -17.98 10.93 -14.62
CA GLU A 220 -17.08 11.98 -14.12
C GLU A 220 -17.49 12.49 -12.74
N MET A 221 -18.78 12.73 -12.53
CA MET A 221 -19.32 13.13 -11.22
C MET A 221 -19.07 12.06 -10.14
N GLY A 222 -19.29 10.78 -10.46
CA GLY A 222 -19.01 9.66 -9.56
C GLY A 222 -17.53 9.59 -9.16
N LEU A 223 -16.63 9.76 -10.13
CA LEU A 223 -15.17 9.78 -9.86
C LEU A 223 -14.75 11.02 -9.06
N LYS A 224 -15.34 12.19 -9.29
CA LYS A 224 -15.10 13.38 -8.47
C LYS A 224 -15.58 13.19 -7.02
N LYS A 225 -16.72 12.52 -6.83
CA LYS A 225 -17.24 12.16 -5.50
C LYS A 225 -16.27 11.22 -4.77
N PHE A 226 -15.84 10.13 -5.44
CA PHE A 226 -14.82 9.24 -4.92
C PHE A 226 -13.54 9.99 -4.52
N ALA A 227 -13.00 10.81 -5.40
CA ALA A 227 -11.79 11.58 -5.15
C ALA A 227 -11.94 12.50 -3.91
N LYS A 228 -13.09 13.15 -3.73
CA LYS A 228 -13.38 14.00 -2.58
C LYS A 228 -13.42 13.22 -1.26
N GLU A 229 -14.07 12.05 -1.25
CA GLU A 229 -14.17 11.19 -0.06
C GLU A 229 -12.82 10.59 0.34
N ARG A 230 -12.02 10.16 -0.66
CA ARG A 230 -10.73 9.49 -0.39
C ARG A 230 -9.57 10.44 -0.11
N LYS A 231 -9.66 11.71 -0.52
CA LYS A 231 -8.57 12.69 -0.36
C LYS A 231 -8.06 12.79 1.08
N TRP A 232 -8.93 13.13 2.00
CA TRP A 232 -8.52 13.34 3.40
C TRP A 232 -8.14 12.05 4.10
N ARG A 233 -8.82 10.96 3.79
CA ARG A 233 -8.45 9.62 4.29
C ARG A 233 -7.05 9.22 3.85
N SER A 234 -6.71 9.45 2.59
CA SER A 234 -5.37 9.18 2.05
C SER A 234 -4.30 10.04 2.74
N ILE A 235 -4.56 11.35 2.91
CA ILE A 235 -3.65 12.26 3.60
C ILE A 235 -3.41 11.80 5.05
N GLU A 236 -4.48 11.46 5.78
CA GLU A 236 -4.39 10.97 7.16
C GLU A 236 -3.54 9.70 7.25
N LEU A 237 -3.83 8.69 6.42
CA LEU A 237 -3.11 7.42 6.42
C LEU A 237 -1.63 7.57 6.07
N ILE A 238 -1.31 8.31 5.01
CA ILE A 238 0.08 8.54 4.58
C ILE A 238 0.86 9.27 5.67
N SER A 239 0.27 10.34 6.25
CA SER A 239 0.92 11.14 7.28
C SER A 239 1.16 10.32 8.55
N THR A 240 0.15 9.55 8.98
CA THR A 240 0.27 8.67 10.16
C THR A 240 1.33 7.61 9.94
N ALA A 241 1.32 6.92 8.80
CA ALA A 241 2.34 5.92 8.48
C ALA A 241 3.76 6.49 8.51
N TYR A 242 3.95 7.67 7.92
CA TYR A 242 5.25 8.34 7.91
C TYR A 242 5.73 8.72 9.32
N ILE A 243 4.84 9.33 10.13
CA ILE A 243 5.17 9.74 11.51
C ILE A 243 5.49 8.52 12.37
N VAL A 244 4.67 7.46 12.31
CA VAL A 244 4.92 6.21 13.05
C VAL A 244 6.27 5.63 12.67
N GLY A 245 6.56 5.47 11.39
CA GLY A 245 7.84 4.93 10.94
C GLY A 245 9.04 5.78 11.31
N PHE A 246 8.90 7.11 11.31
CA PHE A 246 9.94 8.02 11.80
C PHE A 246 10.22 7.80 13.30
N MET A 247 9.17 7.67 14.11
CA MET A 247 9.31 7.49 15.56
C MET A 247 9.88 6.10 15.92
N GLU A 248 9.46 5.06 15.21
CA GLU A 248 9.93 3.69 15.45
C GLU A 248 11.43 3.50 15.14
N GLN A 249 11.95 4.23 14.15
CA GLN A 249 13.35 4.13 13.72
C GLN A 249 14.28 5.21 14.29
N SER A 250 13.71 6.20 14.97
CA SER A 250 14.53 7.25 15.58
C SER A 250 15.27 6.70 16.79
N ASP A 251 16.59 6.87 16.80
CA ASP A 251 17.47 6.53 17.91
C ASP A 251 17.66 7.72 18.84
N GLY A 252 17.82 7.44 20.13
CA GLY A 252 18.12 8.43 21.15
C GLY A 252 17.27 8.24 22.42
N LYS A 253 17.86 8.55 23.58
CA LYS A 253 17.24 8.32 24.90
C LYS A 253 15.87 8.99 25.04
N VAL A 254 15.71 10.20 24.50
CA VAL A 254 14.44 10.95 24.55
C VAL A 254 13.39 10.29 23.67
N MET A 255 13.76 9.89 22.44
CA MET A 255 12.84 9.26 21.52
C MET A 255 12.44 7.85 21.99
N THR A 256 13.37 7.09 22.55
CA THR A 256 13.08 5.79 23.17
C THR A 256 12.10 5.95 24.34
N PHE A 257 12.32 6.94 25.22
CA PHE A 257 11.38 7.22 26.31
C PHE A 257 9.98 7.61 25.80
N LEU A 258 9.90 8.51 24.83
CA LEU A 258 8.63 8.92 24.22
C LEU A 258 7.92 7.73 23.58
N ARG A 259 8.64 6.91 22.82
CA ARG A 259 8.11 5.70 22.19
C ARG A 259 7.54 4.73 23.23
N ASP A 260 8.31 4.40 24.25
CA ASP A 260 7.96 3.33 25.21
C ASP A 260 6.91 3.73 26.23
N LYS A 261 6.80 5.02 26.59
CA LYS A 261 5.90 5.50 27.64
C LYS A 261 4.66 6.23 27.15
N ILE A 262 4.77 6.95 26.05
CA ILE A 262 3.67 7.81 25.56
C ILE A 262 3.06 7.21 24.30
N PHE A 263 3.93 6.79 23.38
CA PHE A 263 3.51 6.42 22.06
C PHE A 263 2.82 5.06 21.98
N ALA A 264 3.24 4.09 22.81
CA ALA A 264 2.67 2.74 22.80
C ALA A 264 1.16 2.76 23.12
N ALA A 265 0.73 3.53 24.12
CA ALA A 265 -0.69 3.66 24.48
C ALA A 265 -1.49 4.46 23.42
N PHE A 266 -0.88 5.55 22.90
CA PHE A 266 -1.49 6.42 21.91
C PHE A 266 -1.58 5.72 20.53
N LEU A 267 -0.56 4.95 20.16
CA LEU A 267 -0.50 4.21 18.91
C LEU A 267 -1.62 3.18 18.80
N ALA A 268 -1.92 2.45 19.86
CA ALA A 268 -3.03 1.48 19.86
C ALA A 268 -4.37 2.15 19.53
N GLY A 269 -4.65 3.33 20.12
CA GLY A 269 -5.85 4.11 19.82
C GLY A 269 -5.89 4.62 18.37
N ILE A 270 -4.74 5.08 17.84
CA ILE A 270 -4.62 5.48 16.44
C ILE A 270 -4.86 4.30 15.52
N MET A 271 -4.21 3.15 15.77
CA MET A 271 -4.35 1.95 14.94
C MET A 271 -5.79 1.46 14.88
N LEU A 272 -6.50 1.43 16.02
CA LEU A 272 -7.91 1.08 16.07
C LEU A 272 -8.78 2.06 15.26
N LYS A 273 -8.53 3.36 15.39
CA LYS A 273 -9.23 4.40 14.63
C LYS A 273 -8.93 4.27 13.12
N MET A 274 -7.68 4.00 12.75
CA MET A 274 -7.29 3.82 11.35
C MET A 274 -7.93 2.58 10.71
N GLY A 275 -8.23 1.53 11.49
CA GLY A 275 -8.91 0.32 11.01
C GLY A 275 -10.43 0.44 10.86
N SER A 276 -11.05 1.55 11.31
CA SER A 276 -12.52 1.70 11.35
C SER A 276 -13.02 2.81 10.41
N PHE A 277 -12.85 2.61 9.09
CA PHE A 277 -13.41 3.54 8.10
C PHE A 277 -14.77 3.04 7.59
N ASP A 278 -15.79 3.90 7.63
CA ASP A 278 -17.10 3.59 7.07
C ASP A 278 -17.11 3.91 5.56
N CYS A 279 -17.11 2.88 4.75
CA CYS A 279 -17.19 3.00 3.30
C CYS A 279 -18.61 3.36 2.80
N GLY A 280 -19.61 3.46 3.68
CA GLY A 280 -21.02 3.61 3.34
C GLY A 280 -21.64 2.29 2.84
N LYS A 281 -22.92 2.36 2.51
CA LYS A 281 -23.67 1.21 1.99
C LYS A 281 -23.66 1.21 0.47
N LEU A 282 -23.43 0.05 -0.14
CA LEU A 282 -23.69 -0.15 -1.57
C LEU A 282 -25.21 -0.22 -1.77
N ILE A 283 -25.76 0.70 -2.54
CA ILE A 283 -27.17 0.67 -2.96
C ILE A 283 -27.17 -0.04 -4.31
N LEU A 284 -27.73 -1.26 -4.34
CA LEU A 284 -27.90 -2.08 -5.53
C LEU A 284 -29.27 -1.80 -6.15
#